data_45821144910752c4266e08dd1e20d3c2
#
_entry.id   45821144910752c4266e08dd1e20d3c2
#
_cell.length_a   1.000
_cell.length_b   1.000
_cell.length_c   1.000
_cell.angle_alpha   90.00
_cell.angle_beta   90.00
_cell.angle_gamma   90.00
#
_symmetry.space_group_name_H-M   'P 1'
#
loop_
_entity.id
_entity.type
_entity.pdbx_description
1 polymer ?
#
loop_
_entity_poly.entity_id
_entity_poly.type
_entity_poly.pdbx_seq_one_letter_code
_entity_poly.pdbx_strand_id
1 'polypeptide(L)'
;MTDKSHHSFLEIPTQSSAQIISRNEVEVVAPNGEVFTVMCHIGTYTSKETQDYELHWLEVLFDKNFSDDKEIMTNAIWRESMQFAIGGGILGISTGTRHKDRARIGGRIRQIREDRGMEARDLARLAGIDAANLSRIEKGKYSVGLDILSKIAAALGKKIDFVDLK
;
A
#
# COMPACT_ATOMS: atom_id res chain seq x y z
N MET A 1 -19.53 30.36 1.16
CA MET A 1 -18.22 30.87 1.62
C MET A 1 -17.19 29.79 1.41
N THR A 2 -16.42 29.89 0.35
CA THR A 2 -15.26 28.99 0.13
C THR A 2 -14.19 29.40 1.14
N ASP A 3 -13.86 28.48 2.02
CA ASP A 3 -12.85 28.70 3.04
C ASP A 3 -11.48 28.94 2.39
N LYS A 4 -11.07 30.19 2.37
CA LYS A 4 -9.76 30.62 1.81
C LYS A 4 -8.57 29.99 2.52
N SER A 5 -8.77 29.39 3.71
CA SER A 5 -7.72 28.74 4.48
C SER A 5 -7.23 27.43 3.85
N HIS A 6 -8.13 26.69 3.19
CA HIS A 6 -7.80 25.42 2.54
C HIS A 6 -6.93 25.61 1.28
N HIS A 7 -7.19 26.67 0.49
CA HIS A 7 -6.42 26.93 -0.71
C HIS A 7 -4.97 27.36 -0.42
N SER A 8 -4.77 28.20 0.62
CA SER A 8 -3.42 28.64 0.98
C SER A 8 -2.51 27.51 1.48
N PHE A 9 -3.09 26.47 2.09
CA PHE A 9 -2.34 25.31 2.56
C PHE A 9 -1.79 24.46 1.40
N LEU A 10 -2.57 24.25 0.35
CA LEU A 10 -2.14 23.49 -0.83
C LEU A 10 -1.03 24.19 -1.64
N GLU A 11 -0.79 25.46 -1.41
CA GLU A 11 0.28 26.23 -2.03
C GLU A 11 1.65 26.05 -1.33
N ILE A 12 1.70 25.40 -0.16
CA ILE A 12 2.97 25.12 0.52
C ILE A 12 3.73 24.08 -0.29
N PRO A 13 4.93 24.41 -0.82
CA PRO A 13 5.67 23.44 -1.60
C PRO A 13 6.19 22.30 -0.70
N THR A 14 6.08 21.07 -1.20
CA THR A 14 6.60 19.89 -0.52
C THR A 14 7.67 19.19 -1.36
N GLN A 15 8.63 18.55 -0.71
CA GLN A 15 9.62 17.68 -1.34
C GLN A 15 9.12 16.24 -1.43
N SER A 16 8.30 15.83 -0.48
CA SER A 16 7.61 14.54 -0.53
C SER A 16 6.44 14.58 -1.52
N SER A 17 6.07 13.43 -2.05
CA SER A 17 4.88 13.28 -2.89
C SER A 17 4.04 12.11 -2.40
N ALA A 18 2.72 12.28 -2.34
CA ALA A 18 1.78 11.27 -1.89
C ALA A 18 0.78 10.91 -3.00
N GLN A 19 0.50 9.61 -3.15
CA GLN A 19 -0.38 9.08 -4.18
C GLN A 19 -1.28 7.99 -3.59
N ILE A 20 -2.59 8.06 -3.86
CA ILE A 20 -3.52 7.00 -3.48
C ILE A 20 -3.25 5.77 -4.35
N ILE A 21 -2.99 4.62 -3.70
CA ILE A 21 -2.77 3.33 -4.36
C ILE A 21 -4.05 2.47 -4.33
N SER A 22 -4.74 2.50 -3.20
CA SER A 22 -6.00 1.79 -3.00
C SER A 22 -6.88 2.54 -2.00
N ARG A 23 -8.05 1.98 -1.71
CA ARG A 23 -8.95 2.56 -0.70
C ARG A 23 -8.28 2.78 0.66
N ASN A 24 -7.34 1.93 1.02
CA ASN A 24 -6.73 1.90 2.35
C ASN A 24 -5.22 2.12 2.34
N GLU A 25 -4.63 2.53 1.21
CA GLU A 25 -3.19 2.69 1.08
C GLU A 25 -2.82 3.91 0.25
N VAL A 26 -1.85 4.64 0.74
CA VAL A 26 -1.19 5.76 0.06
C VAL A 26 0.30 5.45 -0.03
N GLU A 27 0.87 5.64 -1.20
CA GLU A 27 2.32 5.63 -1.40
C GLU A 27 2.86 7.04 -1.15
N VAL A 28 3.89 7.16 -0.34
CA VAL A 28 4.61 8.41 -0.12
C VAL A 28 6.06 8.25 -0.52
N VAL A 29 6.54 9.13 -1.37
CA VAL A 29 7.97 9.24 -1.70
C VAL A 29 8.54 10.37 -0.86
N ALA A 30 9.45 10.04 0.05
CA ALA A 30 10.10 10.99 0.96
C ALA A 30 11.14 11.86 0.22
N PRO A 31 11.67 12.94 0.86
CA PRO A 31 12.61 13.84 0.22
C PRO A 31 13.89 13.18 -0.31
N ASN A 32 14.33 12.09 0.31
CA ASN A 32 15.50 11.30 -0.13
C ASN A 32 15.18 10.28 -1.23
N GLY A 33 13.93 10.24 -1.73
CA GLY A 33 13.47 9.26 -2.73
C GLY A 33 13.04 7.92 -2.14
N GLU A 34 13.12 7.72 -0.83
CA GLU A 34 12.66 6.50 -0.19
C GLU A 34 11.12 6.41 -0.23
N VAL A 35 10.62 5.22 -0.47
CA VAL A 35 9.19 4.96 -0.64
C VAL A 35 8.60 4.35 0.62
N PHE A 36 7.46 4.87 1.05
CA PHE A 36 6.68 4.38 2.18
C PHE A 36 5.27 4.02 1.73
N THR A 37 4.70 3.01 2.36
CA THR A 37 3.27 2.71 2.26
C THR A 37 2.58 3.11 3.56
N VAL A 38 1.62 4.01 3.45
CA VAL A 38 0.83 4.50 4.57
C VAL A 38 -0.55 3.86 4.51
N MET A 39 -0.92 3.11 5.54
CA MET A 39 -2.26 2.55 5.70
C MET A 39 -3.17 3.58 6.37
N CYS A 40 -4.18 4.05 5.63
CA CYS A 40 -5.12 5.09 6.05
C CYS A 40 -6.39 5.02 5.21
N HIS A 41 -7.36 5.88 5.51
CA HIS A 41 -8.66 5.91 4.82
C HIS A 41 -8.79 7.02 3.76
N ILE A 42 -7.71 7.70 3.39
CA ILE A 42 -7.77 8.79 2.39
C ILE A 42 -8.42 8.31 1.07
N GLY A 43 -8.05 7.11 0.62
CA GLY A 43 -8.62 6.53 -0.61
C GLY A 43 -10.12 6.17 -0.53
N THR A 44 -10.72 6.22 0.66
CA THR A 44 -12.16 5.96 0.84
C THR A 44 -13.02 7.21 0.68
N TYR A 45 -12.42 8.40 0.73
CA TYR A 45 -13.16 9.65 0.60
C TYR A 45 -13.71 9.81 -0.83
N THR A 46 -14.91 10.30 -0.93
CA THR A 46 -15.60 10.52 -2.23
C THR A 46 -15.23 11.87 -2.85
N SER A 47 -14.88 12.85 -2.01
CA SER A 47 -14.47 14.18 -2.47
C SER A 47 -12.99 14.19 -2.85
N LYS A 48 -12.72 14.50 -4.13
CA LYS A 48 -11.36 14.67 -4.61
C LYS A 48 -10.63 15.82 -3.90
N GLU A 49 -11.34 16.90 -3.59
CA GLU A 49 -10.79 18.04 -2.86
C GLU A 49 -10.30 17.60 -1.46
N THR A 50 -11.08 16.79 -0.75
CA THR A 50 -10.68 16.25 0.55
C THR A 50 -9.49 15.31 0.42
N GLN A 51 -9.48 14.44 -0.60
CA GLN A 51 -8.35 13.56 -0.87
C GLN A 51 -7.06 14.36 -1.11
N ASP A 52 -7.12 15.34 -2.01
CA ASP A 52 -5.96 16.17 -2.35
C ASP A 52 -5.45 16.96 -1.13
N TYR A 53 -6.35 17.47 -0.31
CA TYR A 53 -6.02 18.20 0.93
C TYR A 53 -5.31 17.28 1.94
N GLU A 54 -5.81 16.09 2.18
CA GLU A 54 -5.20 15.17 3.13
C GLU A 54 -3.92 14.53 2.61
N LEU A 55 -3.81 14.28 1.30
CA LEU A 55 -2.55 13.85 0.68
C LEU A 55 -1.46 14.91 0.88
N HIS A 56 -1.81 16.17 0.69
CA HIS A 56 -0.87 17.27 0.91
C HIS A 56 -0.44 17.39 2.38
N TRP A 57 -1.36 17.19 3.32
CA TRP A 57 -1.00 17.10 4.75
C TRP A 57 0.01 15.98 5.01
N LEU A 58 -0.18 14.83 4.38
CA LEU A 58 0.75 13.72 4.49
C LEU A 58 2.14 14.10 3.98
N GLU A 59 2.22 14.75 2.84
CA GLU A 59 3.48 15.26 2.28
C GLU A 59 4.18 16.24 3.25
N VAL A 60 3.44 17.19 3.79
CA VAL A 60 3.96 18.15 4.79
C VAL A 60 4.47 17.44 6.03
N LEU A 61 3.75 16.43 6.54
CA LEU A 61 4.18 15.66 7.70
C LEU A 61 5.47 14.86 7.44
N PHE A 62 5.60 14.29 6.24
CA PHE A 62 6.82 13.58 5.85
C PHE A 62 8.00 14.55 5.73
N ASP A 63 7.82 15.72 5.12
CA ASP A 63 8.86 16.74 5.02
C ASP A 63 9.30 17.25 6.39
N LYS A 64 8.34 17.58 7.26
CA LYS A 64 8.58 18.14 8.59
C LYS A 64 9.32 17.17 9.52
N ASN A 65 8.98 15.88 9.45
CA ASN A 65 9.49 14.85 10.34
C ASN A 65 10.59 13.99 9.70
N PHE A 66 11.05 14.34 8.51
CA PHE A 66 12.07 13.57 7.81
C PHE A 66 13.30 13.37 8.66
N SER A 67 13.73 12.11 8.79
CA SER A 67 14.89 11.69 9.60
C SER A 67 15.44 10.38 9.05
N ASP A 68 16.75 10.19 9.19
CA ASP A 68 17.40 8.90 8.89
C ASP A 68 16.96 7.81 9.88
N ASP A 69 16.54 8.18 11.08
CA ASP A 69 15.92 7.26 12.04
C ASP A 69 14.42 7.08 11.68
N LYS A 70 14.14 5.96 11.03
CA LYS A 70 12.79 5.64 10.55
C LYS A 70 11.77 5.45 11.66
N GLU A 71 12.19 4.93 12.81
CA GLU A 71 11.28 4.71 13.93
C GLU A 71 10.85 6.06 14.54
N ILE A 72 11.78 6.96 14.74
CA ILE A 72 11.49 8.32 15.23
C ILE A 72 10.58 9.04 14.24
N MET A 73 10.93 8.99 12.95
CA MET A 73 10.17 9.64 11.88
C MET A 73 8.73 9.12 11.80
N THR A 74 8.56 7.81 11.70
CA THR A 74 7.22 7.21 11.52
C THR A 74 6.35 7.38 12.75
N ASN A 75 6.93 7.32 13.96
CA ASN A 75 6.21 7.58 15.21
C ASN A 75 5.75 9.04 15.31
N ALA A 76 6.55 10.00 14.87
CA ALA A 76 6.19 11.41 14.86
C ALA A 76 5.05 11.68 13.87
N ILE A 77 5.15 11.14 12.64
CA ILE A 77 4.12 11.25 11.62
C ILE A 77 2.81 10.63 12.10
N TRP A 78 2.88 9.44 12.70
CA TRP A 78 1.70 8.77 13.24
C TRP A 78 0.99 9.62 14.30
N ARG A 79 1.73 10.15 15.28
CA ARG A 79 1.17 11.01 16.34
C ARG A 79 0.52 12.27 15.80
N GLU A 80 1.18 12.98 14.89
CA GLU A 80 0.66 14.20 14.30
C GLU A 80 -0.57 13.92 13.42
N SER A 81 -0.57 12.82 12.69
CA SER A 81 -1.73 12.41 11.89
C SER A 81 -2.97 12.13 12.75
N MET A 82 -2.78 11.54 13.91
CA MET A 82 -3.86 11.29 14.87
C MET A 82 -4.43 12.60 15.42
N GLN A 83 -3.57 13.58 15.71
CA GLN A 83 -3.98 14.88 16.22
C GLN A 83 -4.89 15.64 15.25
N PHE A 84 -4.65 15.51 13.96
CA PHE A 84 -5.40 16.18 12.89
C PHE A 84 -6.41 15.25 12.19
N ALA A 85 -6.56 14.04 12.65
CA ALA A 85 -7.46 13.01 12.09
C ALA A 85 -7.25 12.74 10.59
N ILE A 86 -6.02 12.91 10.09
CA ILE A 86 -5.68 12.70 8.68
C ILE A 86 -5.91 11.23 8.31
N GLY A 87 -6.69 11.01 7.27
CA GLY A 87 -7.03 9.66 6.82
C GLY A 87 -7.80 8.85 7.86
N GLY A 88 -8.53 9.50 8.77
CA GLY A 88 -9.18 8.83 9.90
C GLY A 88 -8.22 8.33 10.97
N GLY A 89 -6.98 8.83 10.95
CA GLY A 89 -5.84 8.30 11.70
C GLY A 89 -5.06 7.26 10.89
N ILE A 90 -3.75 7.44 10.80
CA ILE A 90 -2.88 6.48 10.11
C ILE A 90 -2.86 5.17 10.90
N LEU A 91 -3.19 4.08 10.23
CA LEU A 91 -3.21 2.73 10.82
C LEU A 91 -1.83 2.07 10.84
N GLY A 92 -0.93 2.50 9.97
CA GLY A 92 0.43 2.01 9.92
C GLY A 92 1.25 2.66 8.81
N ILE A 93 2.57 2.68 9.00
CA ILE A 93 3.54 3.14 8.00
C ILE A 93 4.58 2.03 7.85
N SER A 94 4.85 1.63 6.61
CA SER A 94 5.89 0.66 6.29
C SER A 94 6.77 1.14 5.15
N THR A 95 8.02 0.72 5.16
CA THR A 95 8.96 0.99 4.06
C THR A 95 8.66 0.11 2.86
N GLY A 96 8.92 0.64 1.66
CA GLY A 96 8.87 -0.10 0.41
C GLY A 96 7.54 -0.02 -0.35
N THR A 97 7.51 -0.70 -1.45
CA THR A 97 6.43 -0.67 -2.45
C THR A 97 5.57 -1.94 -2.36
N ARG A 98 4.90 -2.15 -1.23
CA ARG A 98 4.10 -3.37 -0.96
C ARG A 98 3.09 -3.69 -2.07
N HIS A 99 2.47 -2.67 -2.63
CA HIS A 99 1.51 -2.85 -3.73
C HIS A 99 2.18 -3.39 -5.00
N LYS A 100 3.43 -2.98 -5.30
CA LYS A 100 4.20 -3.50 -6.44
C LYS A 100 4.58 -4.96 -6.22
N ASP A 101 5.00 -5.30 -5.00
CA ASP A 101 5.30 -6.69 -4.65
C ASP A 101 4.05 -7.58 -4.71
N ARG A 102 2.91 -7.09 -4.21
CA ARG A 102 1.64 -7.83 -4.33
C ARG A 102 1.25 -8.06 -5.79
N ALA A 103 1.36 -7.03 -6.62
CA ALA A 103 1.06 -7.15 -8.06
C ALA A 103 2.03 -8.10 -8.76
N ARG A 104 3.32 -8.02 -8.45
CA ARG A 104 4.37 -8.91 -9.00
C ARG A 104 4.13 -10.36 -8.60
N ILE A 105 3.91 -10.63 -7.32
CA ILE A 105 3.68 -11.99 -6.80
C ILE A 105 2.35 -12.54 -7.31
N GLY A 106 1.29 -11.75 -7.25
CA GLY A 106 -0.03 -12.15 -7.75
C GLY A 106 -0.02 -12.45 -9.24
N GLY A 107 0.62 -11.61 -10.04
CA GLY A 107 0.82 -11.84 -11.47
C GLY A 107 1.65 -13.08 -11.76
N ARG A 108 2.66 -13.38 -10.94
CA ARG A 108 3.47 -14.60 -11.09
C ARG A 108 2.66 -15.87 -10.78
N ILE A 109 1.85 -15.84 -9.74
CA ILE A 109 0.92 -16.95 -9.41
C ILE A 109 -0.01 -17.20 -10.60
N ARG A 110 -0.64 -16.15 -11.11
CA ARG A 110 -1.54 -16.25 -12.26
C ARG A 110 -0.83 -16.85 -13.47
N GLN A 111 0.37 -16.37 -13.80
CA GLN A 111 1.12 -16.86 -14.95
C GLN A 111 1.46 -18.36 -14.82
N ILE A 112 1.97 -18.81 -13.67
CA ILE A 112 2.27 -20.22 -13.44
C ILE A 112 1.01 -21.07 -13.57
N ARG A 113 -0.11 -20.60 -13.03
CA ARG A 113 -1.41 -21.28 -13.16
C ARG A 113 -1.84 -21.42 -14.61
N GLU A 114 -1.80 -20.31 -15.37
CA GLU A 114 -2.19 -20.29 -16.79
C GLU A 114 -1.26 -21.16 -17.65
N ASP A 115 0.05 -21.12 -17.41
CA ASP A 115 1.03 -21.96 -18.11
C ASP A 115 0.78 -23.47 -17.89
N ARG A 116 0.13 -23.83 -16.80
CA ARG A 116 -0.29 -25.20 -16.48
C ARG A 116 -1.69 -25.55 -16.97
N GLY A 117 -2.37 -24.61 -17.64
CA GLY A 117 -3.74 -24.80 -18.11
C GLY A 117 -4.75 -24.97 -16.97
N MET A 118 -4.44 -24.45 -15.77
CA MET A 118 -5.25 -24.61 -14.57
C MET A 118 -6.25 -23.46 -14.43
N GLU A 119 -7.51 -23.77 -14.18
CA GLU A 119 -8.53 -22.78 -13.85
C GLU A 119 -8.31 -22.20 -12.44
N ALA A 120 -8.68 -20.91 -12.25
CA ALA A 120 -8.53 -20.24 -10.96
C ALA A 120 -9.28 -20.99 -9.83
N ARG A 121 -10.48 -21.49 -10.10
CA ARG A 121 -11.27 -22.27 -9.15
C ARG A 121 -10.58 -23.56 -8.70
N ASP A 122 -9.83 -24.21 -9.60
CA ASP A 122 -9.13 -25.44 -9.31
C ASP A 122 -7.90 -25.17 -8.42
N LEU A 123 -7.15 -24.12 -8.71
CA LEU A 123 -6.06 -23.68 -7.84
C LEU A 123 -6.57 -23.29 -6.45
N ALA A 124 -7.66 -22.53 -6.37
CA ALA A 124 -8.26 -22.14 -5.10
C ALA A 124 -8.65 -23.36 -4.27
N ARG A 125 -9.29 -24.34 -4.90
CA ARG A 125 -9.67 -25.61 -4.25
C ARG A 125 -8.45 -26.38 -3.74
N LEU A 126 -7.41 -26.52 -4.55
CA LEU A 126 -6.17 -27.23 -4.16
C LEU A 126 -5.44 -26.53 -3.03
N ALA A 127 -5.45 -25.20 -3.01
CA ALA A 127 -4.84 -24.38 -1.96
C ALA A 127 -5.75 -24.25 -0.72
N GLY A 128 -6.99 -24.72 -0.75
CA GLY A 128 -7.93 -24.61 0.35
C GLY A 128 -8.38 -23.19 0.65
N ILE A 129 -8.49 -22.35 -0.37
CA ILE A 129 -8.92 -20.94 -0.25
C ILE A 129 -10.14 -20.66 -1.14
N ASP A 130 -10.82 -19.56 -0.84
CA ASP A 130 -11.93 -19.07 -1.65
C ASP A 130 -11.43 -18.55 -3.01
N ALA A 131 -12.17 -18.85 -4.07
CA ALA A 131 -11.83 -18.42 -5.43
C ALA A 131 -11.82 -16.88 -5.58
N ALA A 132 -12.70 -16.16 -4.86
CA ALA A 132 -12.70 -14.70 -4.84
C ALA A 132 -11.43 -14.15 -4.17
N ASN A 133 -10.95 -14.79 -3.11
CA ASN A 133 -9.69 -14.42 -2.47
C ASN A 133 -8.50 -14.68 -3.40
N LEU A 134 -8.46 -15.82 -4.09
CA LEU A 134 -7.42 -16.09 -5.09
C LEU A 134 -7.42 -15.02 -6.19
N SER A 135 -8.59 -14.63 -6.69
CA SER A 135 -8.71 -13.56 -7.69
C SER A 135 -8.11 -12.24 -7.20
N ARG A 136 -8.37 -11.86 -5.96
CA ARG A 136 -7.80 -10.65 -5.35
C ARG A 136 -6.29 -10.75 -5.19
N ILE A 137 -5.78 -11.92 -4.82
CA ILE A 137 -4.34 -12.19 -4.70
C ILE A 137 -3.66 -12.06 -6.07
N GLU A 138 -4.21 -12.71 -7.11
CA GLU A 138 -3.66 -12.65 -8.47
C GLU A 138 -3.67 -11.23 -9.06
N LYS A 139 -4.62 -10.39 -8.65
CA LYS A 139 -4.71 -8.97 -9.06
C LYS A 139 -3.86 -8.03 -8.19
N GLY A 140 -3.18 -8.56 -7.18
CA GLY A 140 -2.39 -7.74 -6.26
C GLY A 140 -3.20 -6.85 -5.32
N LYS A 141 -4.50 -7.13 -5.16
CA LYS A 141 -5.42 -6.32 -4.34
C LYS A 141 -5.53 -6.80 -2.90
N TYR A 142 -4.90 -7.89 -2.56
CA TYR A 142 -4.98 -8.51 -1.24
C TYR A 142 -3.58 -8.88 -0.74
N SER A 143 -3.29 -8.53 0.51
CA SER A 143 -2.06 -8.94 1.18
C SER A 143 -2.25 -10.33 1.76
N VAL A 144 -1.53 -11.30 1.22
CA VAL A 144 -1.62 -12.70 1.63
C VAL A 144 -0.55 -13.03 2.67
N GLY A 145 -0.96 -13.74 3.74
CA GLY A 145 -0.03 -14.27 4.73
C GLY A 145 0.81 -15.42 4.17
N LEU A 146 1.94 -15.70 4.83
CA LEU A 146 2.89 -16.73 4.40
C LEU A 146 2.25 -18.11 4.30
N ASP A 147 1.37 -18.46 5.24
CA ASP A 147 0.71 -19.77 5.24
C ASP A 147 -0.14 -20.01 4.00
N ILE A 148 -0.93 -19.01 3.62
CA ILE A 148 -1.76 -19.07 2.40
C ILE A 148 -0.88 -19.07 1.16
N LEU A 149 0.14 -18.22 1.12
CA LEU A 149 1.07 -18.17 0.00
C LEU A 149 1.81 -19.50 -0.20
N SER A 150 2.21 -20.15 0.90
CA SER A 150 2.83 -21.48 0.87
C SER A 150 1.89 -22.57 0.32
N LYS A 151 0.60 -22.52 0.69
CA LYS A 151 -0.43 -23.44 0.16
C LYS A 151 -0.64 -23.23 -1.33
N ILE A 152 -0.68 -22.00 -1.80
CA ILE A 152 -0.79 -21.67 -3.23
C ILE A 152 0.45 -22.18 -3.97
N ALA A 153 1.65 -21.92 -3.44
CA ALA A 153 2.90 -22.38 -4.03
C ALA A 153 2.95 -23.92 -4.14
N ALA A 154 2.59 -24.61 -3.07
CA ALA A 154 2.53 -26.09 -3.06
C ALA A 154 1.53 -26.62 -4.10
N ALA A 155 0.35 -26.02 -4.21
CA ALA A 155 -0.65 -26.40 -5.22
C ALA A 155 -0.15 -26.19 -6.66
N LEU A 156 0.78 -25.26 -6.86
CA LEU A 156 1.47 -25.02 -8.13
C LEU A 156 2.76 -25.85 -8.29
N GLY A 157 3.06 -26.76 -7.37
CA GLY A 157 4.31 -27.54 -7.37
C GLY A 157 5.56 -26.70 -7.18
N LYS A 158 5.44 -25.59 -6.45
CA LYS A 158 6.50 -24.61 -6.16
C LYS A 158 6.74 -24.50 -4.66
N LYS A 159 7.86 -23.93 -4.28
CA LYS A 159 8.16 -23.51 -2.90
C LYS A 159 8.46 -22.01 -2.86
N ILE A 160 8.28 -21.41 -1.70
CA ILE A 160 8.72 -20.05 -1.43
C ILE A 160 10.16 -20.10 -0.96
N ASP A 161 10.99 -19.19 -1.46
CA ASP A 161 12.41 -19.11 -1.11
C ASP A 161 12.93 -17.66 -1.21
N PHE A 162 14.07 -17.39 -0.61
CA PHE A 162 14.80 -16.15 -0.78
C PHE A 162 15.75 -16.26 -1.95
N VAL A 163 15.80 -15.20 -2.77
CA VAL A 163 16.74 -15.08 -3.89
C VAL A 163 17.49 -13.77 -3.76
N ASP A 164 18.74 -13.78 -4.23
CA ASP A 164 19.56 -12.58 -4.20
C ASP A 164 18.98 -11.48 -5.10
N LEU A 165 19.13 -10.24 -4.68
CA LEU A 165 18.81 -9.07 -5.50
C LEU A 165 19.83 -8.97 -6.65
N LYS A 166 19.31 -8.76 -7.83
CA LYS A 166 20.16 -8.52 -9.02
C LYS A 166 20.51 -7.06 -9.14
#